data_73bcbca3a129e7cc2669e88295e21883
#
_entry.id   73bcbca3a129e7cc2669e88295e21883
#
_cell.length_a   1.000
_cell.length_b   1.000
_cell.length_c   1.000
_cell.angle_alpha   90.00
_cell.angle_beta   90.00
_cell.angle_gamma   90.00
#
_symmetry.space_group_name_H-M   'P 1'
#
loop_
_entity.id
_entity.type
_entity.pdbx_description
1 polymer ?
#
loop_
_entity_poly.entity_id
_entity_poly.type
_entity_poly.pdbx_seq_one_letter_code
_entity_poly.pdbx_strand_id
1 'polypeptide(L)'
;MLSIQLDQFPILCTERLVLRELRPSDVAQVFALRSDPRVMQHVNRPLARTIEDASALIDRITTMVAANDAVQWAITVKGDDTFIGLIGFWRIVKEHHYGELGYTLAHDHWGKGLMSEAIKTVLDFGFNTLNFHRVVAITRPENAGSIRTLEKNGFVREGHFKENIFCNGAFHDSLHFGRLAK
;
A
#
# COMPACT_ATOMS: atom_id res chain seq x y z
N MET A 1 -6.92 19.98 -11.86
CA MET A 1 -7.39 18.86 -11.03
C MET A 1 -7.23 17.58 -11.82
N LEU A 2 -6.66 16.51 -11.24
CA LEU A 2 -6.55 15.23 -11.92
C LEU A 2 -7.93 14.66 -12.24
N SER A 3 -8.12 14.19 -13.46
CA SER A 3 -9.25 13.34 -13.83
C SER A 3 -8.76 11.90 -13.86
N ILE A 4 -9.22 11.09 -12.92
CA ILE A 4 -8.90 9.67 -12.84
C ILE A 4 -10.16 8.92 -13.21
N GLN A 5 -10.10 8.15 -14.28
CA GLN A 5 -11.14 7.22 -14.71
C GLN A 5 -10.47 5.89 -15.00
N LEU A 6 -10.81 4.88 -14.21
CA LEU A 6 -10.37 3.50 -14.42
C LEU A 6 -11.58 2.70 -14.88
N ASP A 7 -11.83 2.68 -16.20
CA ASP A 7 -12.95 1.94 -16.79
C ASP A 7 -12.83 0.43 -16.54
N GLN A 8 -11.60 -0.05 -16.45
CA GLN A 8 -11.26 -1.40 -16.03
C GLN A 8 -10.13 -1.33 -15.00
N PHE A 9 -10.20 -2.20 -13.99
CA PHE A 9 -9.15 -2.28 -13.00
C PHE A 9 -7.81 -2.71 -13.66
N PRO A 10 -6.72 -1.92 -13.52
CA PRO A 10 -5.46 -2.21 -14.18
C PRO A 10 -4.73 -3.39 -13.53
N ILE A 11 -4.39 -4.40 -14.32
CA ILE A 11 -3.50 -5.48 -13.88
C ILE A 11 -2.08 -5.08 -14.22
N LEU A 12 -1.19 -5.09 -13.22
CA LEU A 12 0.21 -4.77 -13.40
C LEU A 12 1.05 -6.03 -13.21
N CYS A 13 2.00 -6.26 -14.12
CA CYS A 13 2.90 -7.40 -14.07
C CYS A 13 4.34 -6.93 -13.86
N THR A 14 5.06 -7.62 -13.00
CA THR A 14 6.50 -7.43 -12.80
C THR A 14 7.26 -8.68 -13.28
N GLU A 15 8.51 -8.85 -12.94
CA GLU A 15 9.25 -10.08 -13.23
C GLU A 15 8.65 -11.28 -12.48
N ARG A 16 8.34 -11.12 -11.18
CA ARG A 16 7.91 -12.20 -10.27
C ARG A 16 6.49 -12.08 -9.76
N LEU A 17 5.83 -10.91 -9.93
CA LEU A 17 4.53 -10.63 -9.33
C LEU A 17 3.46 -10.33 -10.37
N VAL A 18 2.21 -10.57 -9.97
CA VAL A 18 1.01 -10.02 -10.58
C VAL A 18 0.30 -9.17 -9.53
N LEU A 19 0.04 -7.93 -9.87
CA LEU A 19 -0.75 -7.00 -9.07
C LEU A 19 -2.13 -6.93 -9.71
N ARG A 20 -3.13 -7.48 -9.02
CA ARG A 20 -4.50 -7.62 -9.52
C ARG A 20 -5.51 -6.96 -8.60
N GLU A 21 -6.75 -6.92 -9.04
CA GLU A 21 -7.86 -6.50 -8.20
C GLU A 21 -7.99 -7.38 -6.95
N LEU A 22 -8.31 -6.74 -5.82
CA LEU A 22 -8.65 -7.42 -4.57
C LEU A 22 -10.06 -8.01 -4.71
N ARG A 23 -10.22 -9.29 -4.33
CA ARG A 23 -11.46 -10.04 -4.51
C ARG A 23 -12.05 -10.47 -3.17
N PRO A 24 -13.37 -10.67 -3.05
CA PRO A 24 -13.97 -11.26 -1.86
C PRO A 24 -13.39 -12.64 -1.48
N SER A 25 -12.94 -13.41 -2.47
CA SER A 25 -12.28 -14.71 -2.25
C SER A 25 -10.92 -14.61 -1.54
N ASP A 26 -10.30 -13.43 -1.48
CA ASP A 26 -9.03 -13.22 -0.77
C ASP A 26 -9.21 -13.06 0.75
N VAL A 27 -10.44 -13.12 1.25
CA VAL A 27 -10.77 -12.78 2.65
C VAL A 27 -9.97 -13.57 3.68
N ALA A 28 -9.74 -14.86 3.45
CA ALA A 28 -8.98 -15.70 4.37
C ALA A 28 -7.51 -15.26 4.48
N GLN A 29 -6.88 -14.95 3.36
CA GLN A 29 -5.49 -14.48 3.29
C GLN A 29 -5.36 -13.05 3.80
N VAL A 30 -6.33 -12.18 3.53
CA VAL A 30 -6.40 -10.82 4.09
C VAL A 30 -6.52 -10.90 5.61
N PHE A 31 -7.35 -11.80 6.13
CA PHE A 31 -7.46 -12.03 7.58
C PHE A 31 -6.12 -12.52 8.16
N ALA A 32 -5.50 -13.54 7.55
CA ALA A 32 -4.20 -14.05 8.00
C ALA A 32 -3.13 -12.94 8.03
N LEU A 33 -3.07 -12.08 7.02
CA LEU A 33 -2.14 -10.95 6.96
C LEU A 33 -2.46 -9.89 8.03
N ARG A 34 -3.73 -9.55 8.24
CA ARG A 34 -4.18 -8.49 9.14
C ARG A 34 -4.23 -8.92 10.61
N SER A 35 -4.24 -10.21 10.90
CA SER A 35 -4.16 -10.77 12.25
C SER A 35 -2.72 -11.13 12.67
N ASP A 36 -1.72 -11.08 11.78
CA ASP A 36 -0.33 -11.36 12.12
C ASP A 36 0.32 -10.16 12.83
N PRO A 37 0.69 -10.27 14.12
CA PRO A 37 1.32 -9.17 14.86
C PRO A 37 2.64 -8.69 14.23
N ARG A 38 3.40 -9.61 13.59
CA ARG A 38 4.68 -9.27 12.94
C ARG A 38 4.46 -8.31 11.76
N VAL A 39 3.38 -8.50 11.01
CA VAL A 39 3.00 -7.62 9.89
C VAL A 39 2.44 -6.31 10.41
N MET A 40 1.59 -6.38 11.43
CA MET A 40 0.80 -5.25 11.89
C MET A 40 1.51 -4.34 12.88
N GLN A 41 2.67 -4.73 13.45
CA GLN A 41 3.38 -3.96 14.47
C GLN A 41 3.70 -2.51 14.08
N HIS A 42 3.87 -2.24 12.77
CA HIS A 42 4.15 -0.90 12.24
C HIS A 42 2.98 -0.28 11.46
N VAL A 43 1.85 -0.98 11.40
CA VAL A 43 0.64 -0.48 10.74
C VAL A 43 -0.24 0.22 11.77
N ASN A 44 -0.59 1.48 11.49
CA ASN A 44 -1.41 2.29 12.40
C ASN A 44 -2.90 1.91 12.34
N ARG A 45 -3.19 0.63 12.51
CA ARG A 45 -4.53 0.04 12.52
C ARG A 45 -4.55 -1.12 13.52
N PRO A 46 -5.69 -1.40 14.16
CA PRO A 46 -5.82 -2.58 15.01
C PRO A 46 -5.64 -3.88 14.21
N LEU A 47 -5.25 -4.94 14.91
CA LEU A 47 -5.29 -6.30 14.38
C LEU A 47 -6.72 -6.68 14.01
N ALA A 48 -6.89 -7.41 12.90
CA ALA A 48 -8.15 -8.08 12.61
C ALA A 48 -8.37 -9.19 13.65
N ARG A 49 -9.57 -9.26 14.21
CA ARG A 49 -9.97 -10.24 15.21
C ARG A 49 -10.86 -11.32 14.63
N THR A 50 -11.59 -10.98 13.58
CA THR A 50 -12.54 -11.88 12.91
C THR A 50 -12.38 -11.80 11.39
N ILE A 51 -12.97 -12.77 10.70
CA ILE A 51 -12.99 -12.81 9.24
C ILE A 51 -13.81 -11.64 8.66
N GLU A 52 -14.81 -11.17 9.41
CA GLU A 52 -15.67 -10.04 9.06
C GLU A 52 -14.86 -8.72 9.03
N ASP A 53 -13.85 -8.56 9.90
CA ASP A 53 -12.94 -7.42 9.86
C ASP A 53 -12.16 -7.37 8.54
N ALA A 54 -11.77 -8.54 8.03
CA ALA A 54 -11.09 -8.65 6.73
C ALA A 54 -12.05 -8.40 5.57
N SER A 55 -13.27 -8.93 5.63
CA SER A 55 -14.32 -8.65 4.63
C SER A 55 -14.62 -7.15 4.56
N ALA A 56 -14.83 -6.51 5.70
CA ALA A 56 -15.08 -5.06 5.76
C ALA A 56 -13.90 -4.22 5.20
N LEU A 57 -12.67 -4.70 5.34
CA LEU A 57 -11.52 -4.06 4.70
C LEU A 57 -11.58 -4.19 3.18
N ILE A 58 -11.90 -5.36 2.65
CA ILE A 58 -12.05 -5.60 1.21
C ILE A 58 -13.14 -4.68 0.65
N ASP A 59 -14.32 -4.66 1.27
CA ASP A 59 -15.47 -3.85 0.84
C ASP A 59 -15.13 -2.35 0.83
N ARG A 60 -14.41 -1.88 1.84
CA ARG A 60 -13.96 -0.49 1.90
C ARG A 60 -13.00 -0.17 0.75
N ILE A 61 -12.03 -1.04 0.48
CA ILE A 61 -11.05 -0.82 -0.59
C ILE A 61 -11.75 -0.82 -1.94
N THR A 62 -12.61 -1.78 -2.23
CA THR A 62 -13.34 -1.88 -3.50
C THR A 62 -14.26 -0.68 -3.71
N THR A 63 -14.93 -0.21 -2.65
CA THR A 63 -15.75 1.02 -2.71
C THR A 63 -14.91 2.25 -3.05
N MET A 64 -13.75 2.44 -2.41
CA MET A 64 -12.86 3.58 -2.71
C MET A 64 -12.29 3.50 -4.13
N VAL A 65 -11.98 2.30 -4.60
CA VAL A 65 -11.50 2.08 -5.97
C VAL A 65 -12.60 2.41 -6.98
N ALA A 66 -13.82 1.94 -6.77
CA ALA A 66 -14.96 2.25 -7.62
C ALA A 66 -15.28 3.76 -7.67
N ALA A 67 -15.02 4.50 -6.59
CA ALA A 67 -15.13 5.96 -6.53
C ALA A 67 -13.95 6.72 -7.18
N ASN A 68 -12.91 6.02 -7.66
CA ASN A 68 -11.66 6.62 -8.13
C ASN A 68 -10.95 7.49 -7.08
N ASP A 69 -11.12 7.18 -5.79
CA ASP A 69 -10.45 7.85 -4.66
C ASP A 69 -9.22 7.09 -4.15
N ALA A 70 -9.07 5.85 -4.60
CA ALA A 70 -7.91 4.98 -4.33
C ALA A 70 -7.66 4.05 -5.53
N VAL A 71 -6.45 3.50 -5.60
CA VAL A 71 -6.12 2.36 -6.46
C VAL A 71 -5.22 1.43 -5.65
N GLN A 72 -5.72 0.25 -5.30
CA GLN A 72 -4.99 -0.70 -4.47
C GLN A 72 -5.06 -2.10 -5.08
N TRP A 73 -3.91 -2.75 -5.17
CA TRP A 73 -3.74 -4.08 -5.75
C TRP A 73 -3.48 -5.13 -4.69
N ALA A 74 -4.12 -6.28 -4.86
CA ALA A 74 -3.66 -7.54 -4.29
C ALA A 74 -2.34 -7.94 -4.95
N ILE A 75 -1.35 -8.31 -4.15
CA ILE A 75 -0.07 -8.83 -4.63
C ILE A 75 -0.17 -10.34 -4.67
N THR A 76 0.18 -10.94 -5.81
CA THR A 76 0.31 -12.40 -5.99
C THR A 76 1.64 -12.72 -6.66
N VAL A 77 2.12 -13.96 -6.53
CA VAL A 77 3.32 -14.43 -7.24
C VAL A 77 2.90 -14.99 -8.61
N LYS A 78 3.67 -14.73 -9.66
CA LYS A 78 3.39 -15.32 -10.97
C LYS A 78 3.26 -16.85 -10.90
N GLY A 79 2.16 -17.35 -11.46
CA GLY A 79 1.83 -18.78 -11.43
C GLY A 79 1.07 -19.24 -10.19
N ASP A 80 0.87 -18.35 -9.20
CA ASP A 80 0.08 -18.61 -8.01
C ASP A 80 -0.80 -17.38 -7.72
N ASP A 81 -2.12 -17.51 -7.81
CA ASP A 81 -3.08 -16.41 -7.61
C ASP A 81 -3.38 -16.14 -6.12
N THR A 82 -2.64 -16.80 -5.21
CA THR A 82 -2.80 -16.62 -3.76
C THR A 82 -2.38 -15.20 -3.36
N PHE A 83 -3.27 -14.49 -2.65
CA PHE A 83 -2.97 -13.18 -2.09
C PHE A 83 -1.84 -13.27 -1.05
N ILE A 84 -0.80 -12.48 -1.22
CA ILE A 84 0.34 -12.40 -0.29
C ILE A 84 0.56 -11.00 0.29
N GLY A 85 -0.20 -10.00 -0.18
CA GLY A 85 -0.04 -8.63 0.30
C GLY A 85 -0.90 -7.63 -0.45
N LEU A 86 -0.81 -6.38 -0.03
CA LEU A 86 -1.54 -5.25 -0.57
C LEU A 86 -0.57 -4.12 -0.89
N ILE A 87 -0.78 -3.42 -2.00
CA ILE A 87 -0.03 -2.23 -2.38
C ILE A 87 -0.93 -1.28 -3.16
N GLY A 88 -0.73 0.02 -3.02
CA GLY A 88 -1.37 1.01 -3.88
C GLY A 88 -1.47 2.39 -3.27
N PHE A 89 -2.18 3.26 -3.97
CA PHE A 89 -2.50 4.61 -3.53
C PHE A 89 -3.84 4.54 -2.77
N TRP A 90 -3.77 4.46 -1.45
CA TRP A 90 -4.95 4.34 -0.60
C TRP A 90 -5.69 5.67 -0.41
N ARG A 91 -5.04 6.78 -0.78
CA ARG A 91 -5.58 8.13 -0.82
C ARG A 91 -5.03 8.86 -2.03
N ILE A 92 -5.90 9.48 -2.81
CA ILE A 92 -5.55 10.30 -3.96
C ILE A 92 -6.05 11.72 -3.73
N VAL A 93 -5.16 12.70 -3.82
CA VAL A 93 -5.49 14.13 -3.67
C VAL A 93 -5.43 14.78 -5.04
N LYS A 94 -6.60 14.79 -5.69
CA LYS A 94 -6.75 15.16 -7.11
C LYS A 94 -6.38 16.62 -7.38
N GLU A 95 -6.70 17.54 -6.46
CA GLU A 95 -6.37 18.97 -6.55
C GLU A 95 -4.86 19.24 -6.46
N HIS A 96 -4.11 18.38 -5.77
CA HIS A 96 -2.67 18.55 -5.56
C HIS A 96 -1.82 17.54 -6.36
N HIS A 97 -2.44 16.77 -7.24
CA HIS A 97 -1.77 15.83 -8.14
C HIS A 97 -0.84 14.84 -7.42
N TYR A 98 -1.27 14.28 -6.26
CA TYR A 98 -0.47 13.27 -5.58
C TYR A 98 -1.29 12.09 -5.06
N GLY A 99 -0.60 10.96 -4.90
CA GLY A 99 -1.11 9.76 -4.24
C GLY A 99 -0.31 9.42 -2.99
N GLU A 100 -0.97 8.88 -1.96
CA GLU A 100 -0.33 8.34 -0.78
C GLU A 100 -0.18 6.83 -0.92
N LEU A 101 1.07 6.38 -1.05
CA LEU A 101 1.43 4.97 -1.19
C LEU A 101 1.34 4.26 0.16
N GLY A 102 0.61 3.15 0.18
CA GLY A 102 0.56 2.22 1.30
C GLY A 102 0.79 0.79 0.84
N TYR A 103 1.42 -0.02 1.67
CA TYR A 103 1.67 -1.43 1.36
C TYR A 103 1.83 -2.29 2.61
N THR A 104 1.48 -3.56 2.48
CA THR A 104 1.74 -4.62 3.45
C THR A 104 2.06 -5.91 2.70
N LEU A 105 2.88 -6.78 3.28
CA LEU A 105 3.28 -8.05 2.71
C LEU A 105 3.30 -9.11 3.81
N ALA A 106 2.85 -10.31 3.51
CA ALA A 106 2.92 -11.44 4.42
C ALA A 106 4.37 -11.70 4.84
N HIS A 107 4.58 -11.99 6.11
CA HIS A 107 5.90 -12.10 6.73
C HIS A 107 6.84 -13.07 5.98
N ASP A 108 6.31 -14.20 5.51
CA ASP A 108 7.08 -15.24 4.83
C ASP A 108 7.63 -14.80 3.45
N HIS A 109 7.19 -13.64 2.97
CA HIS A 109 7.64 -13.03 1.72
C HIS A 109 8.60 -11.84 1.93
N TRP A 110 8.96 -11.52 3.17
CA TRP A 110 9.89 -10.43 3.48
C TRP A 110 11.33 -10.78 3.08
N GLY A 111 12.16 -9.75 2.92
CA GLY A 111 13.59 -9.92 2.61
C GLY A 111 13.92 -10.37 1.19
N LYS A 112 12.92 -10.69 0.37
CA LYS A 112 13.08 -11.23 -1.00
C LYS A 112 13.08 -10.15 -2.10
N GLY A 113 12.95 -8.87 -1.73
CA GLY A 113 12.90 -7.75 -2.67
C GLY A 113 11.57 -7.56 -3.40
N LEU A 114 10.56 -8.39 -3.13
CA LEU A 114 9.26 -8.37 -3.82
C LEU A 114 8.54 -7.03 -3.66
N MET A 115 8.52 -6.45 -2.44
CA MET A 115 7.87 -5.16 -2.22
C MET A 115 8.56 -4.02 -3.01
N SER A 116 9.89 -4.02 -3.10
CA SER A 116 10.61 -3.01 -3.89
C SER A 116 10.27 -3.11 -5.38
N GLU A 117 10.10 -4.33 -5.90
CA GLU A 117 9.68 -4.60 -7.28
C GLU A 117 8.25 -4.10 -7.52
N ALA A 118 7.33 -4.39 -6.61
CA ALA A 118 5.95 -3.91 -6.68
C ALA A 118 5.86 -2.38 -6.64
N ILE A 119 6.60 -1.73 -5.71
CA ILE A 119 6.63 -0.26 -5.58
C ILE A 119 7.10 0.39 -6.88
N LYS A 120 8.15 -0.13 -7.52
CA LYS A 120 8.66 0.42 -8.78
C LYS A 120 7.56 0.46 -9.86
N THR A 121 6.83 -0.63 -10.01
CA THR A 121 5.75 -0.75 -11.02
C THR A 121 4.55 0.14 -10.67
N VAL A 122 4.17 0.20 -9.39
CA VAL A 122 3.08 1.08 -8.94
C VAL A 122 3.43 2.56 -9.09
N LEU A 123 4.70 2.95 -8.84
CA LEU A 123 5.17 4.31 -9.07
C LEU A 123 5.14 4.68 -10.56
N ASP A 124 5.57 3.77 -11.42
CA ASP A 124 5.50 3.97 -12.88
C ASP A 124 4.06 4.21 -13.33
N PHE A 125 3.12 3.41 -12.85
CA PHE A 125 1.69 3.61 -13.09
C PHE A 125 1.18 4.96 -12.54
N GLY A 126 1.56 5.31 -11.31
CA GLY A 126 1.17 6.58 -10.69
C GLY A 126 1.64 7.81 -11.46
N PHE A 127 2.88 7.82 -11.91
CA PHE A 127 3.46 8.94 -12.63
C PHE A 127 3.02 9.00 -14.10
N ASN A 128 3.03 7.88 -14.81
CA ASN A 128 2.84 7.86 -16.27
C ASN A 128 1.39 7.63 -16.70
N THR A 129 0.55 7.01 -15.85
CA THR A 129 -0.85 6.74 -16.17
C THR A 129 -1.79 7.66 -15.40
N LEU A 130 -1.60 7.79 -14.08
CA LEU A 130 -2.44 8.66 -13.26
C LEU A 130 -1.99 10.13 -13.28
N ASN A 131 -0.83 10.43 -13.89
CA ASN A 131 -0.26 11.77 -14.01
C ASN A 131 -0.04 12.44 -12.65
N PHE A 132 0.39 11.67 -11.63
CA PHE A 132 0.79 12.26 -10.37
C PHE A 132 2.05 13.08 -10.54
N HIS A 133 2.06 14.27 -9.96
CA HIS A 133 3.28 15.07 -9.81
C HIS A 133 4.16 14.53 -8.69
N ARG A 134 3.52 13.90 -7.68
CA ARG A 134 4.18 13.45 -6.46
C ARG A 134 3.54 12.18 -5.90
N VAL A 135 4.36 11.33 -5.27
CA VAL A 135 3.89 10.25 -4.40
C VAL A 135 4.47 10.46 -3.02
N VAL A 136 3.63 10.33 -1.98
CA VAL A 136 4.04 10.38 -0.58
C VAL A 136 3.89 9.01 0.07
N ALA A 137 4.65 8.75 1.12
CA ALA A 137 4.52 7.56 1.95
C ALA A 137 4.85 7.91 3.41
N ILE A 138 4.14 7.27 4.33
CA ILE A 138 4.31 7.50 5.77
C ILE A 138 4.66 6.16 6.43
N THR A 139 5.66 6.16 7.30
CA THR A 139 6.04 4.98 8.07
C THR A 139 6.46 5.36 9.48
N ARG A 140 6.51 4.38 10.39
CA ARG A 140 7.07 4.59 11.74
C ARG A 140 8.60 4.59 11.70
N PRO A 141 9.29 5.32 12.59
CA PRO A 141 10.76 5.30 12.70
C PRO A 141 11.35 3.90 12.94
N GLU A 142 10.61 3.05 13.67
CA GLU A 142 11.03 1.69 14.01
C GLU A 142 10.93 0.71 12.81
N ASN A 143 10.22 1.10 11.74
CA ASN A 143 10.06 0.26 10.55
C ASN A 143 11.26 0.40 9.59
N ALA A 144 12.42 -0.09 10.01
CA ALA A 144 13.64 -0.03 9.21
C ALA A 144 13.50 -0.74 7.85
N GLY A 145 12.63 -1.76 7.75
CA GLY A 145 12.36 -2.45 6.49
C GLY A 145 11.66 -1.55 5.47
N SER A 146 10.63 -0.83 5.90
CA SER A 146 9.91 0.13 5.06
C SER A 146 10.80 1.31 4.67
N ILE A 147 11.57 1.87 5.62
CA ILE A 147 12.49 2.99 5.36
C ILE A 147 13.46 2.62 4.23
N ARG A 148 14.21 1.51 4.37
CA ARG A 148 15.14 1.04 3.33
C ARG A 148 14.46 0.79 1.99
N THR A 149 13.24 0.26 2.01
CA THR A 149 12.48 -0.02 0.80
C THR A 149 12.08 1.28 0.09
N LEU A 150 11.62 2.28 0.81
CA LEU A 150 11.28 3.60 0.27
C LEU A 150 12.52 4.30 -0.30
N GLU A 151 13.61 4.38 0.45
CA GLU A 151 14.87 5.01 0.01
C GLU A 151 15.43 4.33 -1.25
N LYS A 152 15.43 2.98 -1.30
CA LYS A 152 15.83 2.22 -2.50
C LYS A 152 14.99 2.54 -3.73
N ASN A 153 13.72 2.92 -3.54
CA ASN A 153 12.81 3.32 -4.61
C ASN A 153 12.82 4.84 -4.85
N GLY A 154 13.83 5.56 -4.37
CA GLY A 154 14.05 6.97 -4.66
C GLY A 154 13.16 7.95 -3.90
N PHE A 155 12.54 7.49 -2.80
CA PHE A 155 11.88 8.41 -1.88
C PHE A 155 12.91 9.14 -1.01
N VAL A 156 12.66 10.41 -0.76
CA VAL A 156 13.44 11.25 0.14
C VAL A 156 12.64 11.47 1.43
N ARG A 157 13.27 11.34 2.58
CA ARG A 157 12.65 11.70 3.84
C ARG A 157 12.54 13.21 3.95
N GLU A 158 11.34 13.72 4.13
CA GLU A 158 11.04 15.15 4.16
C GLU A 158 10.64 15.65 5.55
N GLY A 159 10.21 14.73 6.43
CA GLY A 159 9.82 15.12 7.77
C GLY A 159 9.86 13.98 8.79
N HIS A 160 9.97 14.39 10.07
CA HIS A 160 9.78 13.54 11.23
C HIS A 160 8.83 14.28 12.16
N PHE A 161 7.66 13.69 12.37
CA PHE A 161 6.62 14.26 13.22
C PHE A 161 6.54 13.47 14.52
N LYS A 162 6.71 14.19 15.63
CA LYS A 162 6.70 13.61 16.96
C LYS A 162 5.26 13.38 17.43
N GLU A 163 4.99 12.17 17.94
CA GLU A 163 3.77 11.78 18.62
C GLU A 163 2.47 12.21 17.90
N ASN A 164 2.49 12.21 16.55
CA ASN A 164 1.39 12.71 15.73
C ASN A 164 0.37 11.64 15.34
N ILE A 165 0.60 10.37 15.70
CA ILE A 165 -0.32 9.27 15.43
C ILE A 165 -0.71 8.60 16.74
N PHE A 166 -2.02 8.60 17.08
CA PHE A 166 -2.54 7.82 18.19
C PHE A 166 -3.05 6.48 17.68
N CYS A 167 -2.47 5.37 18.18
CA CYS A 167 -2.88 4.02 17.83
C CYS A 167 -2.62 3.05 18.96
N ASN A 168 -3.55 2.12 19.20
CA ASN A 168 -3.45 1.09 20.24
C ASN A 168 -3.13 1.64 21.64
N GLY A 169 -3.70 2.81 22.00
CA GLY A 169 -3.56 3.43 23.32
C GLY A 169 -2.26 4.22 23.53
N ALA A 170 -1.42 4.40 22.50
CA ALA A 170 -0.18 5.15 22.58
C ALA A 170 -0.02 6.13 21.40
N PHE A 171 0.74 7.21 21.66
CA PHE A 171 1.19 8.12 20.61
C PHE A 171 2.48 7.59 19.96
N HIS A 172 2.59 7.76 18.65
CA HIS A 172 3.72 7.31 17.86
C HIS A 172 4.20 8.42 16.92
N ASP A 173 5.50 8.42 16.69
CA ASP A 173 6.12 9.26 15.66
C ASP A 173 5.81 8.76 14.27
N SER A 174 5.91 9.65 13.28
CA SER A 174 5.90 9.27 11.87
C SER A 174 7.02 9.93 11.07
N LEU A 175 7.55 9.18 10.12
CA LEU A 175 8.45 9.67 9.07
C LEU A 175 7.66 9.84 7.78
N HIS A 176 7.79 11.02 7.18
CA HIS A 176 7.15 11.35 5.92
C HIS A 176 8.19 11.34 4.80
N PHE A 177 7.85 10.63 3.74
CA PHE A 177 8.67 10.47 2.56
C PHE A 177 7.94 11.01 1.33
N GLY A 178 8.69 11.61 0.40
CA GLY A 178 8.18 12.09 -0.87
C GLY A 178 9.03 11.65 -2.05
N ARG A 179 8.40 11.45 -3.19
CA ARG A 179 9.05 11.24 -4.48
C ARG A 179 8.32 12.04 -5.55
N LEU A 180 9.06 12.86 -6.30
CA LEU A 180 8.54 13.63 -7.42
C LEU A 180 8.60 12.81 -8.71
N ALA A 181 7.68 13.08 -9.62
CA ALA A 181 7.82 12.70 -11.03
C ALA A 181 9.10 13.34 -11.60
N LYS A 182 9.81 12.59 -12.44
CA LYS A 182 11.02 13.11 -13.12
C LYS A 182 10.63 13.79 -14.41
#